data_26e44a8f08b613d7ff9ca767286dec94
#
_entry.id   26e44a8f08b613d7ff9ca767286dec94
#
_cell.length_a   1.000
_cell.length_b   1.000
_cell.length_c   1.000
_cell.angle_alpha   90.00
_cell.angle_beta   90.00
_cell.angle_gamma   90.00
#
_symmetry.space_group_name_H-M   'P 1'
#
loop_
_entity.id
_entity.type
_entity.pdbx_description
1 polymer ?
#
loop_
_entity_poly.entity_id
_entity_poly.type
_entity_poly.pdbx_seq_one_letter_code
_entity_poly.pdbx_strand_id
1 'polypeptide(L)'
;MLADKTECISRSELEILQLERLKKIVAWAYERSVFYRRTFQSRGVVPDDIRTLADVRRLPFVTTEELHSVDALDFLTLPLSSIIRINRRDEFTNLYTKGDIRANVEMMIRALMAADVLRGSIAGILGDFADSRFLDVLYALESIGATVVPLGTDCRRWSDMIELFSLDTLISTPQLIMQLQKSFELPFTKIISLNTSTIGNDLQTRTSAKVFSLFAPPEVGHAGMMYRCADAAGHHVQEDFFLIELLRFGSDEPVTIGDAGELVVTALTAQAMPLIRWRTGQAVRRMGDLCTCGREFIRVATP
;
A
#
# COMPACT_ATOMS: atom_id res chain seq x y z
N MET A 1 -12.45 -0.52 14.25
CA MET A 1 -11.56 -0.01 15.34
C MET A 1 -10.44 0.82 14.70
N LEU A 2 -9.94 1.85 15.38
CA LEU A 2 -8.79 2.65 14.92
C LEU A 2 -7.52 2.06 15.52
N ALA A 3 -6.50 1.88 14.69
CA ALA A 3 -5.19 1.40 15.14
C ALA A 3 -4.31 2.54 15.63
N ASP A 4 -4.47 3.73 15.04
CA ASP A 4 -3.67 4.91 15.35
C ASP A 4 -4.53 6.18 15.33
N LYS A 5 -4.19 7.15 16.19
CA LYS A 5 -4.88 8.45 16.25
C LYS A 5 -4.70 9.27 14.97
N THR A 6 -3.60 9.06 14.24
CA THR A 6 -3.31 9.74 12.98
C THR A 6 -4.37 9.48 11.91
N GLU A 7 -5.09 8.36 11.99
CA GLU A 7 -6.19 8.05 11.06
C GLU A 7 -7.39 9.03 11.18
N CYS A 8 -7.44 9.82 12.27
CA CYS A 8 -8.56 10.72 12.61
C CYS A 8 -8.13 12.16 12.88
N ILE A 9 -6.88 12.54 12.54
CA ILE A 9 -6.47 13.95 12.64
C ILE A 9 -7.21 14.78 11.60
N SER A 10 -7.43 16.05 11.90
CA SER A 10 -8.11 16.95 10.98
C SER A 10 -7.34 17.08 9.65
N ARG A 11 -8.05 17.45 8.58
CA ARG A 11 -7.44 17.67 7.27
C ARG A 11 -6.27 18.66 7.35
N SER A 12 -6.39 19.74 8.12
CA SER A 12 -5.34 20.75 8.30
C SER A 12 -4.09 20.19 9.01
N GLU A 13 -4.27 19.36 10.03
CA GLU A 13 -3.14 18.70 10.70
C GLU A 13 -2.45 17.69 9.78
N LEU A 14 -3.22 16.95 9.01
CA LEU A 14 -2.69 16.01 8.03
C LEU A 14 -1.88 16.73 6.93
N GLU A 15 -2.36 17.85 6.43
CA GLU A 15 -1.66 18.66 5.41
C GLU A 15 -0.34 19.25 5.95
N ILE A 16 -0.29 19.66 7.21
CA ILE A 16 0.95 20.08 7.87
C ILE A 16 1.94 18.91 7.94
N LEU A 17 1.48 17.75 8.38
CA LEU A 17 2.31 16.54 8.46
C LEU A 17 2.82 16.11 7.08
N GLN A 18 1.94 16.11 6.08
CA GLN A 18 2.31 15.80 4.69
C GLN A 18 3.36 16.76 4.15
N LEU A 19 3.21 18.05 4.39
CA LEU A 19 4.19 19.06 3.93
C LEU A 19 5.55 18.87 4.60
N GLU A 20 5.58 18.61 5.90
CA GLU A 20 6.82 18.32 6.62
C GLU A 20 7.52 17.10 6.03
N ARG A 21 6.78 16.02 5.84
CA ARG A 21 7.29 14.76 5.27
C ARG A 21 7.72 14.94 3.82
N LEU A 22 6.96 15.69 3.00
CA LEU A 22 7.30 15.98 1.61
C LEU A 22 8.64 16.72 1.51
N LYS A 23 8.82 17.80 2.28
CA LYS A 23 10.09 18.53 2.32
C LYS A 23 11.27 17.61 2.66
N LYS A 24 11.07 16.77 3.65
CA LYS A 24 12.08 15.83 4.15
C LYS A 24 12.47 14.79 3.11
N ILE A 25 11.47 14.16 2.45
CA ILE A 25 11.75 13.12 1.46
C ILE A 25 12.35 13.68 0.18
N VAL A 26 11.95 14.89 -0.25
CA VAL A 26 12.51 15.55 -1.43
C VAL A 26 13.98 15.91 -1.18
N ALA A 27 14.31 16.51 -0.04
CA ALA A 27 15.68 16.80 0.35
C ALA A 27 16.52 15.52 0.46
N TRP A 28 15.98 14.49 1.13
CA TRP A 28 16.63 13.20 1.29
C TRP A 28 16.97 12.54 -0.05
N ALA A 29 16.02 12.50 -0.98
CA ALA A 29 16.22 11.92 -2.31
C ALA A 29 17.21 12.73 -3.15
N TYR A 30 17.12 14.05 -3.13
CA TYR A 30 18.05 14.94 -3.86
C TYR A 30 19.49 14.78 -3.40
N GLU A 31 19.71 14.71 -2.09
CA GLU A 31 21.06 14.61 -1.51
C GLU A 31 21.69 13.24 -1.72
N ARG A 32 20.90 12.17 -1.76
CA ARG A 32 21.39 10.81 -1.59
C ARG A 32 21.20 9.89 -2.79
N SER A 33 20.15 10.06 -3.59
CA SER A 33 19.91 9.25 -4.78
C SER A 33 20.56 9.90 -6.01
N VAL A 34 21.34 9.14 -6.75
CA VAL A 34 21.93 9.59 -8.03
C VAL A 34 20.83 9.89 -9.04
N PHE A 35 19.81 9.01 -9.09
CA PHE A 35 18.66 9.16 -9.98
C PHE A 35 17.91 10.48 -9.71
N TYR A 36 17.44 10.70 -8.46
CA TYR A 36 16.64 11.88 -8.15
C TYR A 36 17.43 13.18 -8.27
N ARG A 37 18.71 13.18 -7.91
CA ARG A 37 19.56 14.37 -8.11
C ARG A 37 19.60 14.78 -9.58
N ARG A 38 19.86 13.84 -10.48
CA ARG A 38 19.88 14.12 -11.94
C ARG A 38 18.51 14.58 -12.44
N THR A 39 17.45 13.90 -12.01
CA THR A 39 16.08 14.18 -12.44
C THR A 39 15.62 15.57 -11.98
N PHE A 40 15.91 15.98 -10.75
CA PHE A 40 15.55 17.33 -10.27
C PHE A 40 16.40 18.41 -10.91
N GLN A 41 17.71 18.20 -11.04
CA GLN A 41 18.60 19.15 -11.72
C GLN A 41 18.23 19.38 -13.19
N SER A 42 17.79 18.36 -13.91
CA SER A 42 17.34 18.49 -15.30
C SER A 42 16.13 19.41 -15.47
N ARG A 43 15.36 19.62 -14.40
CA ARG A 43 14.19 20.52 -14.34
C ARG A 43 14.49 21.83 -13.60
N GLY A 44 15.72 22.02 -13.12
CA GLY A 44 16.10 23.21 -12.36
C GLY A 44 15.39 23.32 -10.99
N VAL A 45 14.94 22.18 -10.41
CA VAL A 45 14.25 22.14 -9.12
C VAL A 45 15.23 21.80 -8.01
N VAL A 46 15.13 22.50 -6.90
CA VAL A 46 15.88 22.23 -5.67
C VAL A 46 14.92 21.99 -4.49
N PRO A 47 15.35 21.31 -3.43
CA PRO A 47 14.48 21.00 -2.28
C PRO A 47 13.80 22.23 -1.66
N ASP A 48 14.46 23.39 -1.62
CA ASP A 48 13.93 24.64 -1.05
C ASP A 48 12.78 25.26 -1.86
N ASP A 49 12.54 24.77 -3.08
CA ASP A 49 11.38 25.17 -3.88
C ASP A 49 10.07 24.62 -3.35
N ILE A 50 10.12 23.58 -2.50
CA ILE A 50 8.95 22.96 -1.88
C ILE A 50 8.61 23.71 -0.59
N ARG A 51 7.66 24.63 -0.67
CA ARG A 51 7.19 25.45 0.46
C ARG A 51 5.79 25.11 0.92
N THR A 52 4.95 24.67 -0.01
CA THR A 52 3.57 24.24 0.20
C THR A 52 3.34 22.86 -0.43
N LEU A 53 2.23 22.19 -0.11
CA LEU A 53 1.88 20.92 -0.76
C LEU A 53 1.65 21.09 -2.27
N ALA A 54 1.16 22.25 -2.69
CA ALA A 54 0.94 22.53 -4.11
C ALA A 54 2.26 22.58 -4.92
N ASP A 55 3.40 22.84 -4.26
CA ASP A 55 4.70 22.87 -4.92
C ASP A 55 5.19 21.46 -5.34
N VAL A 56 4.50 20.38 -4.93
CA VAL A 56 4.76 19.05 -5.46
C VAL A 56 4.72 19.02 -7.00
N ARG A 57 3.91 19.88 -7.61
CA ARG A 57 3.80 20.02 -9.08
C ARG A 57 5.06 20.54 -9.75
N ARG A 58 6.00 21.13 -9.02
CA ARG A 58 7.31 21.56 -9.56
C ARG A 58 8.24 20.38 -9.77
N LEU A 59 8.04 19.29 -9.01
CA LEU A 59 8.84 18.08 -9.14
C LEU A 59 8.53 17.38 -10.46
N PRO A 60 9.56 16.85 -11.15
CA PRO A 60 9.34 16.04 -12.35
C PRO A 60 8.57 14.77 -12.00
N PHE A 61 7.81 14.27 -12.97
CA PHE A 61 7.25 12.93 -12.88
C PHE A 61 8.36 11.88 -13.05
N VAL A 62 8.10 10.73 -12.46
CA VAL A 62 8.84 9.50 -12.72
C VAL A 62 7.84 8.50 -13.31
N THR A 63 8.14 7.88 -14.44
CA THR A 63 7.28 6.87 -15.06
C THR A 63 7.68 5.46 -14.62
N THR A 64 6.79 4.49 -14.82
CA THR A 64 7.08 3.08 -14.54
C THR A 64 8.24 2.57 -15.41
N GLU A 65 8.29 2.98 -16.67
CA GLU A 65 9.37 2.63 -17.59
C GLU A 65 10.72 3.17 -17.10
N GLU A 66 10.76 4.40 -16.61
CA GLU A 66 11.98 4.99 -16.02
C GLU A 66 12.39 4.21 -14.78
N LEU A 67 11.45 3.88 -13.87
CA LEU A 67 11.77 3.08 -12.68
C LEU A 67 12.35 1.70 -13.02
N HIS A 68 11.80 1.04 -14.03
CA HIS A 68 12.24 -0.30 -14.43
C HIS A 68 13.56 -0.27 -15.21
N SER A 69 13.92 0.87 -15.84
CA SER A 69 15.15 1.04 -16.61
C SER A 69 16.36 1.45 -15.76
N VAL A 70 16.13 1.98 -14.56
CA VAL A 70 17.19 2.49 -13.68
C VAL A 70 17.77 1.34 -12.83
N ASP A 71 19.11 1.34 -12.67
CA ASP A 71 19.75 0.46 -11.70
C ASP A 71 19.20 0.76 -10.28
N ALA A 72 18.79 -0.29 -9.57
CA ALA A 72 18.27 -0.16 -8.22
C ALA A 72 19.26 0.56 -7.27
N LEU A 73 20.56 0.47 -7.53
CA LEU A 73 21.59 1.15 -6.74
C LEU A 73 21.64 2.67 -7.02
N ASP A 74 21.35 3.11 -8.25
CA ASP A 74 21.24 4.55 -8.57
C ASP A 74 20.00 5.18 -7.94
N PHE A 75 18.97 4.38 -7.71
CA PHE A 75 17.72 4.78 -7.06
C PHE A 75 17.87 4.84 -5.53
N LEU A 76 18.77 4.02 -4.98
CA LEU A 76 18.96 3.87 -3.55
C LEU A 76 19.49 5.16 -2.89
N THR A 77 18.95 5.47 -1.71
CA THR A 77 19.36 6.65 -0.92
C THR A 77 20.32 6.32 0.22
N LEU A 78 20.58 5.06 0.48
CA LEU A 78 21.41 4.57 1.59
C LEU A 78 22.37 3.49 1.10
N PRO A 79 23.51 3.26 1.79
CA PRO A 79 24.41 2.17 1.43
C PRO A 79 23.74 0.80 1.63
N LEU A 80 24.12 -0.19 0.81
CA LEU A 80 23.58 -1.57 0.88
C LEU A 80 23.70 -2.18 2.28
N SER A 81 24.69 -1.78 3.07
CA SER A 81 24.84 -2.23 4.47
C SER A 81 23.69 -1.82 5.39
N SER A 82 22.89 -0.86 4.98
CA SER A 82 21.67 -0.43 5.69
C SER A 82 20.43 -1.19 5.27
N ILE A 83 20.53 -2.00 4.22
CA ILE A 83 19.40 -2.78 3.69
C ILE A 83 19.33 -4.12 4.41
N ILE A 84 18.15 -4.43 4.95
CA ILE A 84 17.92 -5.66 5.72
C ILE A 84 16.91 -6.61 5.06
N ARG A 85 16.24 -6.16 3.99
CA ARG A 85 15.37 -7.01 3.18
C ARG A 85 15.47 -6.58 1.72
N ILE A 86 15.50 -7.56 0.84
CA ILE A 86 15.44 -7.39 -0.61
C ILE A 86 14.27 -8.24 -1.10
N ASN A 87 13.40 -7.66 -1.91
CA ASN A 87 12.31 -8.35 -2.56
C ASN A 87 12.27 -7.98 -4.04
N ARG A 88 12.27 -8.97 -4.89
CA ARG A 88 12.05 -8.75 -6.33
C ARG A 88 10.67 -9.27 -6.70
N ARG A 89 9.88 -8.39 -7.29
CA ARG A 89 8.57 -8.73 -7.79
C ARG A 89 8.42 -8.18 -9.19
N ASP A 90 8.03 -9.05 -10.10
CA ASP A 90 8.03 -8.75 -11.53
C ASP A 90 9.42 -8.26 -11.96
N GLU A 91 9.51 -7.10 -12.57
CA GLU A 91 10.79 -6.50 -13.01
C GLU A 91 11.39 -5.52 -12.00
N PHE A 92 10.67 -5.18 -10.92
CA PHE A 92 11.11 -4.20 -9.94
C PHE A 92 11.68 -4.85 -8.67
N THR A 93 12.83 -4.32 -8.22
CA THR A 93 13.49 -4.77 -6.99
C THR A 93 13.30 -3.73 -5.90
N ASN A 94 12.61 -4.11 -4.84
CA ASN A 94 12.43 -3.30 -3.64
C ASN A 94 13.51 -3.63 -2.59
N LEU A 95 14.13 -2.60 -2.05
CA LEU A 95 15.14 -2.66 -1.01
C LEU A 95 14.60 -1.95 0.24
N TYR A 96 14.74 -2.55 1.41
CA TYR A 96 14.13 -2.04 2.63
C TYR A 96 15.13 -1.90 3.76
N THR A 97 15.07 -0.76 4.44
CA THR A 97 15.69 -0.56 5.74
C THR A 97 14.82 -1.15 6.85
N LYS A 98 15.34 -1.15 8.08
CA LYS A 98 14.53 -1.46 9.27
C LYS A 98 13.35 -0.47 9.44
N GLY A 99 13.56 0.80 9.07
CA GLY A 99 12.51 1.83 9.13
C GLY A 99 11.39 1.57 8.13
N ASP A 100 11.75 1.21 6.89
CA ASP A 100 10.76 0.86 5.85
C ASP A 100 9.90 -0.34 6.26
N ILE A 101 10.53 -1.41 6.77
CA ILE A 101 9.77 -2.59 7.24
C ILE A 101 8.83 -2.22 8.39
N ARG A 102 9.29 -1.40 9.34
CA ARG A 102 8.42 -0.93 10.44
C ARG A 102 7.22 -0.16 9.91
N ALA A 103 7.42 0.76 8.95
CA ALA A 103 6.35 1.52 8.33
C ALA A 103 5.36 0.60 7.58
N ASN A 104 5.86 -0.39 6.83
CA ASN A 104 5.02 -1.37 6.13
C ASN A 104 4.15 -2.18 7.11
N VAL A 105 4.74 -2.65 8.20
CA VAL A 105 4.02 -3.40 9.25
C VAL A 105 2.97 -2.51 9.92
N GLU A 106 3.29 -1.24 10.24
CA GLU A 106 2.34 -0.28 10.81
C GLU A 106 1.13 -0.06 9.89
N MET A 107 1.37 0.20 8.60
CA MET A 107 0.32 0.34 7.59
C MET A 107 -0.53 -0.93 7.47
N MET A 108 0.09 -2.10 7.56
CA MET A 108 -0.61 -3.38 7.53
C MET A 108 -1.47 -3.61 8.77
N ILE A 109 -0.98 -3.24 9.97
CA ILE A 109 -1.77 -3.29 11.21
C ILE A 109 -3.05 -2.46 11.07
N ARG A 110 -2.94 -1.22 10.59
CA ARG A 110 -4.09 -0.33 10.38
C ARG A 110 -5.10 -0.94 9.40
N ALA A 111 -4.62 -1.49 8.30
CA ALA A 111 -5.45 -2.12 7.28
C ALA A 111 -6.18 -3.37 7.80
N LEU A 112 -5.49 -4.23 8.55
CA LEU A 112 -6.06 -5.44 9.14
C LEU A 112 -7.08 -5.09 10.24
N MET A 113 -6.79 -4.14 11.10
CA MET A 113 -7.74 -3.68 12.14
C MET A 113 -8.97 -2.99 11.52
N ALA A 114 -8.82 -2.29 10.39
CA ALA A 114 -9.95 -1.73 9.65
C ALA A 114 -10.85 -2.81 9.03
N ALA A 115 -10.32 -4.01 8.80
CA ALA A 115 -11.04 -5.21 8.38
C ALA A 115 -11.53 -6.08 9.57
N ASP A 116 -11.57 -5.51 10.78
CA ASP A 116 -11.98 -6.20 12.03
C ASP A 116 -11.12 -7.44 12.37
N VAL A 117 -9.85 -7.45 11.99
CA VAL A 117 -8.87 -8.41 12.49
C VAL A 117 -8.31 -7.90 13.80
N LEU A 118 -8.55 -8.63 14.87
CA LEU A 118 -8.27 -8.22 16.25
C LEU A 118 -7.51 -9.31 17.00
N ARG A 119 -7.12 -9.01 18.23
CA ARG A 119 -6.62 -10.00 19.16
C ARG A 119 -7.68 -11.12 19.32
N GLY A 120 -7.25 -12.35 19.13
CA GLY A 120 -8.14 -13.54 19.17
C GLY A 120 -8.68 -13.96 17.81
N SER A 121 -8.48 -13.19 16.72
CA SER A 121 -8.67 -13.70 15.36
C SER A 121 -7.69 -14.83 15.07
N ILE A 122 -8.13 -15.83 14.32
CA ILE A 122 -7.27 -16.94 13.85
C ILE A 122 -7.17 -16.83 12.34
N ALA A 123 -6.02 -16.32 11.87
CA ALA A 123 -5.81 -15.95 10.49
C ALA A 123 -4.91 -16.94 9.74
N GLY A 124 -5.42 -17.50 8.65
CA GLY A 124 -4.65 -18.29 7.71
C GLY A 124 -4.00 -17.39 6.65
N ILE A 125 -2.68 -17.49 6.50
CA ILE A 125 -1.94 -16.83 5.41
C ILE A 125 -1.67 -17.85 4.32
N LEU A 126 -2.34 -17.66 3.18
CA LEU A 126 -2.20 -18.48 1.99
C LEU A 126 -1.36 -17.74 0.95
N GLY A 127 -0.09 -18.12 0.82
CA GLY A 127 0.81 -17.48 -0.13
C GLY A 127 2.26 -17.94 0.00
N ASP A 128 3.08 -17.48 -0.93
CA ASP A 128 4.52 -17.69 -0.90
C ASP A 128 5.20 -16.58 -0.10
N PHE A 129 5.88 -16.95 0.99
CA PHE A 129 6.62 -16.01 1.83
C PHE A 129 7.89 -15.43 1.16
N ALA A 130 8.25 -15.90 -0.03
CA ALA A 130 9.20 -15.21 -0.90
C ALA A 130 8.66 -13.84 -1.37
N ASP A 131 7.32 -13.67 -1.43
CA ASP A 131 6.69 -12.35 -1.57
C ASP A 131 6.64 -11.67 -0.19
N SER A 132 7.44 -10.62 -0.02
CA SER A 132 7.59 -9.93 1.27
C SER A 132 6.30 -9.32 1.84
N ARG A 133 5.24 -9.17 1.04
CA ARG A 133 3.93 -8.73 1.53
C ARG A 133 3.36 -9.67 2.58
N PHE A 134 3.57 -10.97 2.41
CA PHE A 134 3.14 -11.98 3.39
C PHE A 134 3.94 -11.93 4.68
N LEU A 135 5.22 -11.51 4.63
CA LEU A 135 6.00 -11.25 5.84
C LEU A 135 5.46 -10.04 6.60
N ASP A 136 5.09 -8.96 5.89
CA ASP A 136 4.50 -7.78 6.52
C ASP A 136 3.13 -8.11 7.16
N VAL A 137 2.32 -8.95 6.50
CA VAL A 137 1.07 -9.50 7.05
C VAL A 137 1.34 -10.32 8.32
N LEU A 138 2.32 -11.23 8.28
CA LEU A 138 2.70 -12.06 9.43
C LEU A 138 3.06 -11.18 10.64
N TYR A 139 3.99 -10.24 10.45
CA TYR A 139 4.42 -9.35 11.52
C TYR A 139 3.30 -8.46 12.05
N ALA A 140 2.40 -8.01 11.18
CA ALA A 140 1.25 -7.22 11.58
C ALA A 140 0.26 -8.03 12.42
N LEU A 141 -0.08 -9.25 12.03
CA LEU A 141 -0.98 -10.14 12.77
C LEU A 141 -0.41 -10.47 14.15
N GLU A 142 0.87 -10.84 14.24
CA GLU A 142 1.55 -11.09 15.51
C GLU A 142 1.54 -9.85 16.40
N SER A 143 1.76 -8.67 15.83
CA SER A 143 1.72 -7.38 16.55
C SER A 143 0.33 -7.04 17.07
N ILE A 144 -0.73 -7.40 16.34
CA ILE A 144 -2.13 -7.27 16.80
C ILE A 144 -2.43 -8.27 17.93
N GLY A 145 -1.69 -9.38 18.01
CA GLY A 145 -1.93 -10.50 18.91
C GLY A 145 -2.97 -11.49 18.37
N ALA A 146 -3.12 -11.55 17.05
CA ALA A 146 -3.89 -12.59 16.37
C ALA A 146 -3.08 -13.88 16.27
N THR A 147 -3.77 -15.03 16.25
CA THR A 147 -3.12 -16.31 15.96
C THR A 147 -2.89 -16.45 14.47
N VAL A 148 -1.67 -16.79 14.08
CA VAL A 148 -1.30 -16.92 12.66
C VAL A 148 -1.07 -18.37 12.29
N VAL A 149 -1.68 -18.81 11.19
CA VAL A 149 -1.48 -20.13 10.60
C VAL A 149 -0.89 -19.93 9.18
N PRO A 150 0.44 -20.11 9.01
CA PRO A 150 1.05 -20.08 7.69
C PRO A 150 0.62 -21.30 6.87
N LEU A 151 -0.25 -21.11 5.88
CA LEU A 151 -0.74 -22.19 5.03
C LEU A 151 0.21 -22.52 3.88
N GLY A 152 1.07 -21.56 3.50
CA GLY A 152 1.95 -21.72 2.33
C GLY A 152 1.16 -21.78 1.02
N THR A 153 1.68 -22.53 0.04
CA THR A 153 1.04 -22.70 -1.27
C THR A 153 0.60 -24.14 -1.55
N ASP A 154 0.92 -25.10 -0.68
CA ASP A 154 0.55 -26.51 -0.82
C ASP A 154 -0.85 -26.79 -0.25
N CYS A 155 -1.82 -26.91 -1.15
CA CYS A 155 -3.22 -27.10 -0.81
C CYS A 155 -3.57 -28.43 -0.11
N ARG A 156 -2.68 -29.42 -0.12
CA ARG A 156 -2.97 -30.77 0.45
C ARG A 156 -3.14 -30.78 1.96
N ARG A 157 -2.68 -29.73 2.64
CA ARG A 157 -2.74 -29.59 4.11
C ARG A 157 -3.74 -28.56 4.60
N TRP A 158 -4.43 -27.88 3.71
CA TRP A 158 -5.24 -26.72 4.09
C TRP A 158 -6.53 -27.09 4.80
N SER A 159 -7.25 -28.13 4.32
CA SER A 159 -8.50 -28.54 4.91
C SER A 159 -8.35 -28.88 6.38
N ASP A 160 -7.38 -29.73 6.70
CA ASP A 160 -7.14 -30.20 8.06
C ASP A 160 -6.78 -29.04 9.01
N MET A 161 -5.96 -28.10 8.54
CA MET A 161 -5.56 -26.93 9.34
C MET A 161 -6.72 -25.97 9.54
N ILE A 162 -7.53 -25.72 8.51
CA ILE A 162 -8.70 -24.83 8.58
C ILE A 162 -9.72 -25.37 9.56
N GLU A 163 -10.05 -26.66 9.48
CA GLU A 163 -11.03 -27.30 10.35
C GLU A 163 -10.53 -27.42 11.79
N LEU A 164 -9.28 -27.93 11.96
CA LEU A 164 -8.73 -28.19 13.29
C LEU A 164 -8.62 -26.93 14.16
N PHE A 165 -8.25 -25.80 13.54
CA PHE A 165 -8.05 -24.54 14.27
C PHE A 165 -9.20 -23.54 14.09
N SER A 166 -10.25 -23.91 13.36
CA SER A 166 -11.42 -23.03 13.12
C SER A 166 -11.01 -21.63 12.65
N LEU A 167 -10.21 -21.58 11.58
CA LEU A 167 -9.73 -20.30 11.03
C LEU A 167 -10.92 -19.40 10.67
N ASP A 168 -10.93 -18.17 11.18
CA ASP A 168 -11.98 -17.19 10.89
C ASP A 168 -11.63 -16.25 9.74
N THR A 169 -10.33 -16.04 9.49
CA THR A 169 -9.81 -15.07 8.52
C THR A 169 -8.86 -15.74 7.53
N LEU A 170 -9.05 -15.51 6.24
CA LEU A 170 -8.12 -15.89 5.18
C LEU A 170 -7.46 -14.65 4.60
N ILE A 171 -6.13 -14.66 4.49
CA ILE A 171 -5.36 -13.59 3.84
C ILE A 171 -4.58 -14.17 2.67
N SER A 172 -4.81 -13.67 1.46
CA SER A 172 -4.18 -14.21 0.26
C SER A 172 -4.26 -13.24 -0.94
N THR A 173 -3.72 -13.65 -2.08
CA THR A 173 -3.94 -12.97 -3.36
C THR A 173 -5.26 -13.41 -4.00
N PRO A 174 -5.88 -12.59 -4.86
CA PRO A 174 -7.11 -12.95 -5.57
C PRO A 174 -7.00 -14.29 -6.30
N GLN A 175 -5.86 -14.54 -6.94
CA GLN A 175 -5.63 -15.76 -7.73
C GLN A 175 -5.66 -17.01 -6.87
N LEU A 176 -4.99 -17.00 -5.71
CA LEU A 176 -4.97 -18.14 -4.78
C LEU A 176 -6.34 -18.35 -4.12
N ILE A 177 -7.06 -17.26 -3.78
CA ILE A 177 -8.42 -17.35 -3.25
C ILE A 177 -9.34 -18.02 -4.27
N MET A 178 -9.31 -17.59 -5.54
CA MET A 178 -10.11 -18.20 -6.61
C MET A 178 -9.74 -19.67 -6.86
N GLN A 179 -8.47 -20.02 -6.73
CA GLN A 179 -8.02 -21.41 -6.85
C GLN A 179 -8.56 -22.26 -5.70
N LEU A 180 -8.52 -21.75 -4.48
CA LEU A 180 -9.04 -22.43 -3.29
C LEU A 180 -10.55 -22.66 -3.40
N GLN A 181 -11.31 -21.67 -3.89
CA GLN A 181 -12.77 -21.76 -4.10
C GLN A 181 -13.20 -22.86 -5.09
N LYS A 182 -12.32 -23.32 -5.97
CA LYS A 182 -12.61 -24.44 -6.88
C LYS A 182 -12.63 -25.80 -6.18
N SER A 183 -11.93 -25.92 -5.06
CA SER A 183 -11.69 -27.18 -4.37
C SER A 183 -12.41 -27.28 -3.03
N PHE A 184 -12.77 -26.13 -2.44
CA PHE A 184 -13.36 -26.06 -1.10
C PHE A 184 -14.43 -24.96 -1.02
N GLU A 185 -15.46 -25.21 -0.21
CA GLU A 185 -16.26 -24.14 0.33
C GLU A 185 -15.42 -23.38 1.37
N LEU A 186 -15.40 -22.04 1.28
CA LEU A 186 -14.56 -21.23 2.16
C LEU A 186 -15.28 -20.98 3.50
N PRO A 187 -14.90 -21.65 4.60
CA PRO A 187 -15.59 -21.54 5.89
C PRO A 187 -15.18 -20.27 6.68
N PHE A 188 -14.52 -19.33 6.03
CA PHE A 188 -14.05 -18.10 6.66
C PHE A 188 -15.19 -17.09 6.83
N THR A 189 -15.14 -16.31 7.91
CA THR A 189 -16.02 -15.15 8.11
C THR A 189 -15.49 -13.91 7.41
N LYS A 190 -14.16 -13.85 7.22
CA LYS A 190 -13.44 -12.74 6.59
C LYS A 190 -12.42 -13.24 5.58
N ILE A 191 -12.32 -12.54 4.46
CA ILE A 191 -11.28 -12.76 3.46
C ILE A 191 -10.59 -11.42 3.19
N ILE A 192 -9.27 -11.38 3.30
CA ILE A 192 -8.45 -10.22 3.00
C ILE A 192 -7.64 -10.51 1.75
N SER A 193 -7.92 -9.74 0.70
CA SER A 193 -7.31 -9.90 -0.61
C SER A 193 -6.20 -8.87 -0.84
N LEU A 194 -4.99 -9.34 -1.12
CA LEU A 194 -3.82 -8.49 -1.41
C LEU A 194 -3.75 -8.21 -2.92
N ASN A 195 -4.28 -7.06 -3.34
CA ASN A 195 -4.40 -6.69 -4.75
C ASN A 195 -3.24 -5.79 -5.20
N THR A 196 -2.91 -5.84 -6.48
CA THR A 196 -1.83 -5.06 -7.10
C THR A 196 -2.26 -4.26 -8.32
N SER A 197 -3.32 -4.70 -8.94
CA SER A 197 -3.96 -4.04 -10.07
C SER A 197 -5.43 -3.96 -9.83
N THR A 198 -6.33 -3.78 -10.48
CA THR A 198 -7.77 -3.62 -10.29
C THR A 198 -8.30 -4.14 -8.94
N ILE A 199 -8.99 -3.30 -8.25
CA ILE A 199 -9.71 -3.59 -7.01
C ILE A 199 -10.92 -4.46 -7.37
N GLY A 200 -10.72 -5.79 -7.42
CA GLY A 200 -11.77 -6.73 -7.85
C GLY A 200 -12.92 -6.84 -6.86
N ASN A 201 -14.11 -6.48 -7.28
CA ASN A 201 -15.36 -6.81 -6.56
C ASN A 201 -15.79 -8.27 -6.75
N ASP A 202 -15.15 -9.01 -7.66
CA ASP A 202 -15.58 -10.36 -8.09
C ASP A 202 -15.53 -11.41 -6.98
N LEU A 203 -14.67 -11.23 -5.97
CA LEU A 203 -14.57 -12.17 -4.86
C LEU A 203 -15.80 -12.10 -3.93
N GLN A 204 -16.37 -10.92 -3.71
CA GLN A 204 -17.54 -10.77 -2.81
C GLN A 204 -18.76 -11.53 -3.30
N THR A 205 -18.94 -11.69 -4.60
CA THR A 205 -20.08 -12.39 -5.19
C THR A 205 -20.00 -13.91 -5.06
N ARG A 206 -18.82 -14.44 -4.73
CA ARG A 206 -18.52 -15.89 -4.73
C ARG A 206 -18.38 -16.49 -3.34
N THR A 207 -18.58 -15.72 -2.28
CA THR A 207 -18.43 -16.19 -0.90
C THR A 207 -19.40 -15.48 0.03
N SER A 208 -19.82 -16.18 1.10
CA SER A 208 -20.58 -15.60 2.21
C SER A 208 -19.70 -14.77 3.17
N ALA A 209 -18.38 -14.92 3.10
CA ALA A 209 -17.44 -14.16 3.90
C ALA A 209 -17.46 -12.68 3.54
N LYS A 210 -17.19 -11.79 4.49
CA LYS A 210 -16.90 -10.38 4.21
C LYS A 210 -15.53 -10.26 3.53
N VAL A 211 -15.49 -9.67 2.33
CA VAL A 211 -14.25 -9.47 1.59
C VAL A 211 -13.72 -8.07 1.79
N PHE A 212 -12.48 -7.99 2.25
CA PHE A 212 -11.72 -6.75 2.37
C PHE A 212 -10.57 -6.79 1.37
N SER A 213 -10.40 -5.73 0.62
CA SER A 213 -9.28 -5.60 -0.31
C SER A 213 -8.26 -4.61 0.22
N LEU A 214 -7.01 -5.00 0.15
CA LEU A 214 -5.85 -4.13 0.29
C LEU A 214 -5.27 -3.92 -1.10
N PHE A 215 -4.83 -2.72 -1.38
CA PHE A 215 -4.32 -2.38 -2.69
C PHE A 215 -3.03 -1.56 -2.58
N ALA A 216 -2.04 -1.93 -3.37
CA ALA A 216 -0.88 -1.12 -3.66
C ALA A 216 -0.27 -1.56 -5.00
N PRO A 217 0.18 -0.62 -5.85
CA PRO A 217 0.97 -0.96 -7.02
C PRO A 217 2.23 -1.75 -6.64
N PRO A 218 2.75 -2.64 -7.51
CA PRO A 218 3.89 -3.49 -7.22
C PRO A 218 5.14 -2.74 -6.73
N GLU A 219 5.40 -1.59 -7.34
CA GLU A 219 6.58 -0.76 -7.07
C GLU A 219 6.61 -0.17 -5.66
N VAL A 220 5.43 0.00 -5.03
CA VAL A 220 5.33 0.43 -3.62
C VAL A 220 5.93 -0.62 -2.67
N GLY A 221 5.93 -1.89 -3.09
CA GLY A 221 6.63 -2.96 -2.40
C GLY A 221 5.93 -3.57 -1.20
N HIS A 222 4.75 -3.07 -0.79
CA HIS A 222 3.90 -3.63 0.27
C HIS A 222 2.43 -3.56 -0.14
N ALA A 223 1.51 -4.16 0.64
CA ALA A 223 0.09 -4.21 0.28
C ALA A 223 -0.79 -3.20 1.03
N GLY A 224 -0.24 -2.49 2.00
CA GLY A 224 -1.01 -1.67 2.95
C GLY A 224 -1.27 -0.22 2.52
N MET A 225 -0.92 0.22 1.30
CA MET A 225 -1.07 1.62 0.87
C MET A 225 -2.52 2.09 0.92
N MET A 226 -3.42 1.26 0.43
CA MET A 226 -4.86 1.52 0.40
C MET A 226 -5.62 0.32 0.94
N TYR A 227 -6.66 0.56 1.73
CA TYR A 227 -7.42 -0.51 2.36
C TYR A 227 -8.91 -0.20 2.45
N ARG A 228 -9.73 -1.24 2.31
CA ARG A 228 -11.17 -1.17 2.55
C ARG A 228 -11.46 -1.37 4.03
N CYS A 229 -12.27 -0.48 4.61
CA CYS A 229 -12.81 -0.68 5.96
C CYS A 229 -14.15 -1.44 5.93
N ALA A 230 -14.65 -1.82 7.12
CA ALA A 230 -15.90 -2.55 7.26
C ALA A 230 -17.15 -1.75 6.91
N ASP A 231 -17.08 -0.41 6.98
CA ASP A 231 -18.27 0.45 7.01
C ASP A 231 -18.63 1.08 5.67
N ALA A 232 -17.72 1.08 4.68
CA ALA A 232 -17.98 1.82 3.44
C ALA A 232 -17.32 1.21 2.21
N ALA A 233 -17.85 1.59 1.03
CA ALA A 233 -17.23 1.32 -0.26
C ALA A 233 -15.96 2.16 -0.46
N GLY A 234 -15.08 1.71 -1.36
CA GLY A 234 -13.80 2.35 -1.66
C GLY A 234 -12.71 1.99 -0.67
N HIS A 235 -11.52 2.54 -0.92
CA HIS A 235 -10.31 2.27 -0.16
C HIS A 235 -9.79 3.55 0.45
N HIS A 236 -9.57 3.57 1.76
CA HIS A 236 -8.81 4.63 2.41
C HIS A 236 -7.36 4.60 1.93
N VAL A 237 -6.81 5.77 1.63
CA VAL A 237 -5.38 5.95 1.34
C VAL A 237 -4.68 6.29 2.64
N GLN A 238 -3.56 5.67 2.95
CA GLN A 238 -2.76 6.04 4.12
C GLN A 238 -2.00 7.34 3.85
N GLU A 239 -2.71 8.47 3.92
CA GLU A 239 -2.25 9.79 3.48
C GLU A 239 -1.12 10.37 4.34
N ASP A 240 -0.90 9.87 5.52
CA ASP A 240 0.27 10.22 6.32
C ASP A 240 1.56 9.54 5.81
N PHE A 241 1.45 8.42 5.10
CA PHE A 241 2.56 7.74 4.42
C PHE A 241 2.68 8.11 2.94
N PHE A 242 1.60 8.52 2.31
CA PHE A 242 1.54 8.80 0.88
C PHE A 242 0.84 10.13 0.58
N LEU A 243 1.46 10.95 -0.23
CA LEU A 243 0.78 12.03 -0.93
C LEU A 243 0.36 11.49 -2.30
N ILE A 244 -0.94 11.57 -2.61
CA ILE A 244 -1.45 11.19 -3.92
C ILE A 244 -1.98 12.39 -4.67
N GLU A 245 -1.76 12.38 -5.99
CA GLU A 245 -2.40 13.27 -6.95
C GLU A 245 -3.27 12.41 -7.88
N LEU A 246 -4.44 12.90 -8.25
CA LEU A 246 -5.28 12.29 -9.29
C LEU A 246 -5.29 13.24 -10.48
N LEU A 247 -4.58 12.85 -11.52
CA LEU A 247 -4.35 13.70 -12.68
C LEU A 247 -5.02 13.11 -13.93
N ARG A 248 -5.34 13.97 -14.86
CA ARG A 248 -5.76 13.54 -16.19
C ARG A 248 -4.60 12.80 -16.86
N PHE A 249 -4.89 11.66 -17.48
CA PHE A 249 -3.86 10.88 -18.19
C PHE A 249 -3.09 11.76 -19.19
N GLY A 250 -1.76 11.65 -19.14
CA GLY A 250 -0.86 12.43 -20.02
C GLY A 250 -0.78 13.94 -19.74
N SER A 251 -1.35 14.41 -18.62
CA SER A 251 -1.41 15.81 -18.24
C SER A 251 -1.00 16.03 -16.77
N ASP A 252 -0.74 17.28 -16.40
CA ASP A 252 -0.53 17.75 -15.03
C ASP A 252 -1.82 18.28 -14.38
N GLU A 253 -2.93 18.22 -15.09
CA GLU A 253 -4.18 18.76 -14.63
C GLU A 253 -4.88 17.78 -13.66
N PRO A 254 -5.24 18.23 -12.44
CA PRO A 254 -6.02 17.42 -11.52
C PRO A 254 -7.43 17.15 -12.08
N VAL A 255 -7.95 15.96 -11.78
CA VAL A 255 -9.35 15.64 -12.09
C VAL A 255 -10.28 16.15 -11.00
N THR A 256 -11.55 16.38 -11.36
CA THR A 256 -12.60 16.72 -10.41
C THR A 256 -12.93 15.53 -9.50
N ILE A 257 -13.39 15.80 -8.28
CA ILE A 257 -13.89 14.76 -7.37
C ILE A 257 -15.02 14.00 -8.05
N GLY A 258 -14.92 12.69 -8.08
CA GLY A 258 -15.87 11.79 -8.76
C GLY A 258 -15.43 11.37 -10.16
N ASP A 259 -14.53 12.10 -10.80
CA ASP A 259 -13.95 11.71 -12.08
C ASP A 259 -12.80 10.71 -11.91
N ALA A 260 -12.57 9.91 -12.94
CA ALA A 260 -11.42 9.02 -12.99
C ALA A 260 -10.17 9.78 -13.39
N GLY A 261 -9.08 9.53 -12.69
CA GLY A 261 -7.77 10.09 -12.99
C GLY A 261 -6.67 9.05 -12.80
N GLU A 262 -5.52 9.34 -13.37
CA GLU A 262 -4.32 8.57 -13.12
C GLU A 262 -3.83 8.81 -11.69
N LEU A 263 -3.57 7.73 -11.00
CA LEU A 263 -2.96 7.76 -9.67
C LEU A 263 -1.47 8.12 -9.80
N VAL A 264 -1.08 9.23 -9.18
CA VAL A 264 0.32 9.64 -9.03
C VAL A 264 0.68 9.59 -7.54
N VAL A 265 1.80 8.97 -7.21
CA VAL A 265 2.17 8.64 -5.83
C VAL A 265 3.50 9.29 -5.44
N THR A 266 3.52 9.90 -4.25
CA THR A 266 4.74 10.28 -3.55
C THR A 266 4.78 9.57 -2.20
N ALA A 267 5.77 8.68 -2.00
CA ALA A 267 6.00 8.01 -0.73
C ALA A 267 6.70 8.95 0.24
N LEU A 268 6.03 9.35 1.31
CA LEU A 268 6.51 10.40 2.23
C LEU A 268 7.50 9.90 3.28
N THR A 269 7.61 8.59 3.49
CA THR A 269 8.39 7.99 4.60
C THR A 269 9.39 6.93 4.15
N ALA A 270 9.43 6.59 2.86
CA ALA A 270 10.34 5.59 2.33
C ALA A 270 11.80 6.02 2.48
N GLN A 271 12.60 5.19 3.17
CA GLN A 271 14.00 5.51 3.47
C GLN A 271 14.95 5.02 2.39
N ALA A 272 14.80 3.79 1.91
CA ALA A 272 15.73 3.20 0.97
C ALA A 272 15.47 3.62 -0.48
N MET A 273 14.25 3.51 -0.94
CA MET A 273 13.85 3.73 -2.33
C MET A 273 12.58 4.59 -2.38
N PRO A 274 12.69 5.92 -2.18
CA PRO A 274 11.53 6.81 -2.24
C PRO A 274 10.95 6.87 -3.64
N LEU A 275 9.63 6.73 -3.75
CA LEU A 275 8.89 7.04 -4.96
C LEU A 275 8.41 8.50 -4.86
N ILE A 276 8.85 9.37 -5.78
CA ILE A 276 8.47 10.78 -5.78
C ILE A 276 7.80 11.11 -7.10
N ARG A 277 6.54 11.54 -7.01
CA ARG A 277 5.68 11.92 -8.12
C ARG A 277 5.64 10.87 -9.25
N TRP A 278 5.54 9.61 -8.82
CA TRP A 278 5.53 8.47 -9.72
C TRP A 278 4.15 8.28 -10.34
N ARG A 279 4.10 8.25 -11.68
CA ARG A 279 2.90 7.95 -12.47
C ARG A 279 2.72 6.45 -12.54
N THR A 280 1.65 5.95 -11.92
CA THR A 280 1.41 4.51 -11.80
C THR A 280 0.77 3.88 -13.03
N GLY A 281 0.24 4.68 -13.96
CA GLY A 281 -0.59 4.22 -15.07
C GLY A 281 -1.96 3.68 -14.64
N GLN A 282 -2.30 3.72 -13.36
CA GLN A 282 -3.54 3.15 -12.85
C GLN A 282 -4.62 4.22 -12.71
N ALA A 283 -5.82 3.89 -13.20
CA ALA A 283 -6.99 4.75 -13.07
C ALA A 283 -7.69 4.51 -11.73
N VAL A 284 -7.93 5.59 -10.98
CA VAL A 284 -8.75 5.58 -9.77
C VAL A 284 -9.65 6.81 -9.74
N ARG A 285 -10.70 6.77 -8.91
CA ARG A 285 -11.63 7.86 -8.71
C ARG A 285 -11.68 8.24 -7.23
N ARG A 286 -11.52 9.53 -6.91
CA ARG A 286 -11.69 10.02 -5.55
C ARG A 286 -13.17 10.03 -5.18
N MET A 287 -13.51 9.48 -4.03
CA MET A 287 -14.85 9.57 -3.46
C MET A 287 -15.01 10.91 -2.71
N GLY A 288 -16.19 11.51 -2.82
CA GLY A 288 -16.44 12.85 -2.27
C GLY A 288 -16.98 12.87 -0.84
N ASP A 289 -17.51 11.75 -0.36
CA ASP A 289 -18.16 11.63 0.95
C ASP A 289 -17.17 11.18 2.04
N LEU A 290 -17.44 11.57 3.28
CA LEU A 290 -16.72 11.07 4.44
C LEU A 290 -17.14 9.63 4.76
N CYS A 291 -16.23 8.86 5.34
CA CYS A 291 -16.51 7.51 5.78
C CYS A 291 -17.14 7.49 7.17
N THR A 292 -18.16 6.65 7.36
CA THR A 292 -18.79 6.43 8.66
C THR A 292 -17.88 5.77 9.70
N CYS A 293 -16.73 5.20 9.26
CA CYS A 293 -15.77 4.58 10.16
C CYS A 293 -14.98 5.56 11.05
N GLY A 294 -15.14 6.88 10.84
CA GLY A 294 -14.48 7.95 11.59
C GLY A 294 -13.05 8.27 11.15
N ARG A 295 -12.55 7.66 10.06
CA ARG A 295 -11.25 8.01 9.48
C ARG A 295 -11.38 9.21 8.54
N GLU A 296 -10.46 10.15 8.68
CA GLU A 296 -10.39 11.39 7.85
C GLU A 296 -9.64 11.18 6.53
N PHE A 297 -8.96 10.05 6.36
CA PHE A 297 -8.24 9.73 5.13
C PHE A 297 -9.19 9.63 3.94
N ILE A 298 -8.80 10.25 2.81
CA ILE A 298 -9.57 10.17 1.57
C ILE A 298 -9.78 8.72 1.14
N ARG A 299 -10.88 8.52 0.40
CA ARG A 299 -11.18 7.24 -0.23
C ARG A 299 -11.08 7.33 -1.73
N VAL A 300 -10.57 6.24 -2.31
CA VAL A 300 -10.55 6.04 -3.76
C VAL A 300 -11.26 4.75 -4.12
N ALA A 301 -11.80 4.70 -5.33
CA ALA A 301 -12.40 3.51 -5.92
C ALA A 301 -11.83 3.30 -7.32
N THR A 302 -11.95 2.09 -7.86
CA THR A 302 -11.80 1.85 -9.30
C THR A 302 -12.87 2.62 -10.06
N PRO A 303 -12.59 3.07 -11.26
CA PRO A 303 -13.56 3.73 -12.14
C PRO A 303 -14.78 2.87 -12.42
#